data_be028670839e620090064f6037c07486
#
_entry.id   be028670839e620090064f6037c07486
#
_cell.length_a   1.000
_cell.length_b   1.000
_cell.length_c   1.000
_cell.angle_alpha   90.00
_cell.angle_beta   90.00
_cell.angle_gamma   90.00
#
_symmetry.space_group_name_H-M   'P 1'
#
loop_
_entity.id
_entity.type
_entity.pdbx_description
1 polymer ?
#
loop_
_entity_poly.entity_id
_entity_poly.type
_entity_poly.pdbx_seq_one_letter_code
_entity_poly.pdbx_strand_id
1 'polypeptide(L)'
;MRFNLNLIKKIQRFCLLLVCLVVLIFQSYIPNLNALPMDNNQGEMIIEELRLKVPADAKAAWLNAEKEIWEPWLSSQDGFLGRQLFWDKEKEAALILVNWKSKKSWKSIPMSEVNEIQQKFEDYVMSALNVSQNPFELIYEGELDKEK
;
A
#
# COMPACT_ATOMS: atom_id res chain seq x y z
N MET A 1 -38.80 33.38 -49.37
CA MET A 1 -37.83 32.25 -49.38
C MET A 1 -38.52 31.04 -48.75
N ARG A 2 -39.04 30.09 -49.57
CA ARG A 2 -39.76 28.91 -49.05
C ARG A 2 -38.71 27.83 -48.70
N PHE A 3 -38.44 27.65 -47.42
CA PHE A 3 -37.59 26.56 -46.98
C PHE A 3 -38.25 25.20 -47.27
N ASN A 4 -37.47 24.32 -47.91
CA ASN A 4 -37.98 23.02 -48.36
C ASN A 4 -38.03 22.06 -47.16
N LEU A 5 -39.21 21.98 -46.53
CA LEU A 5 -39.52 21.18 -45.32
C LEU A 5 -39.11 19.70 -45.46
N ASN A 6 -39.18 19.20 -46.71
CA ASN A 6 -38.82 17.81 -47.02
C ASN A 6 -37.31 17.56 -46.95
N LEU A 7 -36.50 18.57 -47.26
CA LEU A 7 -35.04 18.50 -47.19
C LEU A 7 -34.60 18.46 -45.71
N ILE A 8 -35.25 19.29 -44.86
CA ILE A 8 -34.95 19.33 -43.43
C ILE A 8 -35.28 17.98 -42.77
N LYS A 9 -36.42 17.37 -43.08
CA LYS A 9 -36.80 16.05 -42.60
C LYS A 9 -35.87 14.93 -43.03
N LYS A 10 -35.34 14.99 -44.26
CA LYS A 10 -34.32 14.04 -44.75
C LYS A 10 -33.01 14.17 -44.00
N ILE A 11 -32.53 15.40 -43.79
CA ILE A 11 -31.29 15.66 -43.01
C ILE A 11 -31.47 15.17 -41.57
N GLN A 12 -32.59 15.45 -40.94
CA GLN A 12 -32.84 15.04 -39.58
C GLN A 12 -32.87 13.51 -39.40
N ARG A 13 -33.49 12.78 -40.36
CA ARG A 13 -33.46 11.31 -40.35
C ARG A 13 -32.05 10.74 -40.60
N PHE A 14 -31.26 11.38 -41.47
CA PHE A 14 -29.88 10.95 -41.72
C PHE A 14 -29.01 11.18 -40.51
N CYS A 15 -29.12 12.31 -39.80
CA CYS A 15 -28.40 12.57 -38.55
C CYS A 15 -28.81 11.58 -37.45
N LEU A 16 -30.09 11.24 -37.33
CA LEU A 16 -30.54 10.27 -36.33
C LEU A 16 -29.97 8.88 -36.58
N LEU A 17 -29.90 8.43 -37.84
CA LEU A 17 -29.28 7.15 -38.22
C LEU A 17 -27.79 7.13 -37.96
N LEU A 18 -27.10 8.24 -38.19
CA LEU A 18 -25.67 8.37 -37.93
C LEU A 18 -25.36 8.29 -36.44
N VAL A 19 -26.14 8.95 -35.60
CA VAL A 19 -26.02 8.89 -34.13
C VAL A 19 -26.28 7.47 -33.63
N CYS A 20 -27.32 6.78 -34.14
CA CYS A 20 -27.57 5.39 -33.76
C CYS A 20 -26.41 4.46 -34.15
N LEU A 21 -25.83 4.67 -35.34
CA LEU A 21 -24.68 3.86 -35.81
C LEU A 21 -23.45 4.07 -34.94
N VAL A 22 -23.18 5.31 -34.54
CA VAL A 22 -22.06 5.64 -33.62
C VAL A 22 -22.26 4.99 -32.25
N VAL A 23 -23.49 5.02 -31.70
CA VAL A 23 -23.80 4.39 -30.42
C VAL A 23 -23.62 2.87 -30.50
N LEU A 24 -24.02 2.23 -31.58
CA LEU A 24 -23.82 0.77 -31.78
C LEU A 24 -22.33 0.40 -31.89
N ILE A 25 -21.52 1.23 -32.53
CA ILE A 25 -20.07 1.02 -32.62
C ILE A 25 -19.42 1.17 -31.25
N PHE A 26 -19.84 2.15 -30.44
CA PHE A 26 -19.30 2.34 -29.08
C PHE A 26 -19.66 1.18 -28.14
N GLN A 27 -20.84 0.56 -28.31
CA GLN A 27 -21.22 -0.63 -27.51
C GLN A 27 -20.37 -1.85 -27.84
N SER A 28 -19.82 -1.94 -29.05
CA SER A 28 -18.93 -3.04 -29.46
C SER A 28 -17.48 -2.88 -28.94
N TYR A 29 -17.13 -1.68 -28.48
CA TYR A 29 -15.78 -1.38 -27.95
C TYR A 29 -15.71 -1.38 -26.42
N ILE A 30 -16.80 -1.65 -25.71
CA ILE A 30 -16.71 -1.85 -24.26
C ILE A 30 -16.13 -3.27 -24.07
N PRO A 31 -14.86 -3.43 -23.69
CA PRO A 31 -14.35 -4.73 -23.31
C PRO A 31 -15.22 -5.20 -22.13
N ASN A 32 -15.65 -6.45 -22.20
CA ASN A 32 -16.45 -7.08 -21.17
C ASN A 32 -15.65 -7.05 -19.86
N LEU A 33 -15.89 -6.05 -19.01
CA LEU A 33 -15.22 -5.88 -17.71
C LEU A 33 -15.41 -7.09 -16.78
N ASN A 34 -16.35 -8.00 -17.15
CA ASN A 34 -16.62 -9.22 -16.39
C ASN A 34 -15.74 -10.41 -16.77
N ALA A 35 -14.75 -10.22 -17.67
CA ALA A 35 -13.89 -11.29 -18.16
C ALA A 35 -12.39 -11.10 -17.80
N LEU A 36 -12.06 -10.22 -16.88
CA LEU A 36 -10.77 -10.33 -16.22
C LEU A 36 -10.89 -11.53 -15.28
N PRO A 37 -10.07 -12.60 -15.45
CA PRO A 37 -9.99 -13.60 -14.42
C PRO A 37 -9.64 -12.85 -13.14
N MET A 38 -10.54 -12.85 -12.16
CA MET A 38 -10.15 -12.53 -10.80
C MET A 38 -9.11 -13.58 -10.46
N ASP A 39 -7.85 -13.15 -10.45
CA ASP A 39 -6.78 -13.93 -9.89
C ASP A 39 -7.13 -14.14 -8.41
N ASN A 40 -7.83 -15.26 -8.12
CA ASN A 40 -8.15 -15.69 -6.78
C ASN A 40 -6.89 -16.01 -5.96
N ASN A 41 -5.71 -15.73 -6.53
CA ASN A 41 -4.39 -15.84 -5.93
C ASN A 41 -3.90 -14.50 -5.33
N GLN A 42 -4.76 -13.46 -5.25
CA GLN A 42 -4.50 -12.34 -4.38
C GLN A 42 -4.64 -12.84 -2.94
N GLY A 43 -3.52 -13.27 -2.39
CA GLY A 43 -3.44 -13.69 -1.00
C GLY A 43 -4.12 -12.65 -0.09
N GLU A 44 -4.81 -13.13 0.94
CA GLU A 44 -5.46 -12.28 1.92
C GLU A 44 -4.45 -11.29 2.50
N MET A 45 -4.86 -10.01 2.58
CA MET A 45 -4.03 -8.96 3.19
C MET A 45 -3.68 -9.38 4.61
N ILE A 46 -2.40 -9.34 4.95
CA ILE A 46 -1.88 -9.68 6.28
C ILE A 46 -1.25 -8.47 6.94
N ILE A 47 -1.31 -8.44 8.26
CA ILE A 47 -0.68 -7.41 9.06
C ILE A 47 0.43 -8.06 9.88
N GLU A 48 1.66 -7.62 9.66
CA GLU A 48 2.79 -7.92 10.52
C GLU A 48 2.70 -7.03 11.77
N GLU A 49 2.76 -7.64 12.94
CA GLU A 49 2.75 -6.96 14.23
C GLU A 49 4.12 -7.08 14.90
N LEU A 50 4.72 -5.95 15.25
CA LEU A 50 5.96 -5.87 16.01
C LEU A 50 5.72 -5.06 17.28
N ARG A 51 6.25 -5.56 18.40
CA ARG A 51 6.25 -4.85 19.69
C ARG A 51 7.68 -4.71 20.18
N LEU A 52 8.06 -3.49 20.50
CA LEU A 52 9.40 -3.16 21.00
C LEU A 52 9.28 -2.43 22.33
N LYS A 53 10.26 -2.64 23.18
CA LYS A 53 10.50 -1.76 24.32
C LYS A 53 11.19 -0.49 23.80
N VAL A 54 10.57 0.66 24.06
CA VAL A 54 11.09 1.96 23.63
C VAL A 54 11.01 2.94 24.79
N PRO A 55 12.12 3.16 25.52
CA PRO A 55 12.17 4.10 26.63
C PRO A 55 11.75 5.52 26.22
N ALA A 56 11.12 6.24 27.14
CA ALA A 56 10.56 7.56 26.84
C ALA A 56 11.62 8.56 26.37
N ASP A 57 12.81 8.51 26.92
CA ASP A 57 13.94 9.37 26.55
C ASP A 57 14.55 9.00 25.18
N ALA A 58 14.41 7.76 24.73
CA ALA A 58 14.86 7.27 23.43
C ALA A 58 13.79 7.33 22.32
N LYS A 59 12.55 7.66 22.65
CA LYS A 59 11.42 7.68 21.71
C LYS A 59 11.68 8.52 20.45
N ALA A 60 12.27 9.70 20.62
CA ALA A 60 12.56 10.59 19.48
C ALA A 60 13.56 9.97 18.50
N ALA A 61 14.61 9.33 19.01
CA ALA A 61 15.61 8.62 18.21
C ALA A 61 14.97 7.43 17.47
N TRP A 62 14.12 6.67 18.15
CA TRP A 62 13.36 5.57 17.54
C TRP A 62 12.50 6.07 16.37
N LEU A 63 11.63 7.08 16.58
CA LEU A 63 10.76 7.61 15.54
C LEU A 63 11.53 8.16 14.33
N ASN A 64 12.66 8.82 14.57
CA ASN A 64 13.50 9.32 13.48
C ASN A 64 14.15 8.19 12.70
N ALA A 65 14.67 7.16 13.39
CA ALA A 65 15.25 5.98 12.75
C ALA A 65 14.20 5.21 11.92
N GLU A 66 12.99 5.04 12.45
CA GLU A 66 11.88 4.46 11.72
C GLU A 66 11.60 5.22 10.42
N LYS A 67 11.55 6.53 10.49
CA LYS A 67 11.25 7.39 9.34
C LYS A 67 12.38 7.44 8.31
N GLU A 68 13.62 7.51 8.76
CA GLU A 68 14.77 7.72 7.86
C GLU A 68 15.32 6.41 7.27
N ILE A 69 15.16 5.28 7.97
CA ILE A 69 15.72 3.99 7.59
C ILE A 69 14.64 3.01 7.11
N TRP A 70 13.67 2.67 7.98
CA TRP A 70 12.67 1.67 7.65
C TRP A 70 11.64 2.12 6.61
N GLU A 71 11.12 3.35 6.72
CA GLU A 71 10.04 3.85 5.84
C GLU A 71 10.42 3.85 4.36
N PRO A 72 11.59 4.40 3.94
CA PRO A 72 11.98 4.41 2.54
C PRO A 72 12.16 3.00 1.96
N TRP A 73 12.77 2.11 2.76
CA TRP A 73 13.02 0.75 2.34
C TRP A 73 11.72 -0.07 2.23
N LEU A 74 10.86 -0.02 3.24
CA LEU A 74 9.54 -0.68 3.21
C LEU A 74 8.70 -0.20 2.03
N SER A 75 8.70 1.12 1.76
CA SER A 75 7.96 1.71 0.64
C SER A 75 8.43 1.22 -0.73
N SER A 76 9.64 0.69 -0.84
CA SER A 76 10.20 0.10 -2.05
C SER A 76 9.86 -1.39 -2.22
N GLN A 77 9.31 -2.05 -1.20
CA GLN A 77 9.03 -3.48 -1.23
C GLN A 77 7.74 -3.81 -1.98
N ASP A 78 7.78 -4.88 -2.79
CA ASP A 78 6.58 -5.36 -3.47
C ASP A 78 5.54 -5.86 -2.46
N GLY A 79 4.32 -5.37 -2.61
CA GLY A 79 3.20 -5.73 -1.74
C GLY A 79 3.13 -4.97 -0.42
N PHE A 80 4.02 -4.02 -0.13
CA PHE A 80 3.86 -3.10 0.98
C PHE A 80 2.64 -2.19 0.75
N LEU A 81 1.76 -2.09 1.75
CA LEU A 81 0.54 -1.28 1.68
C LEU A 81 0.54 -0.09 2.64
N GLY A 82 1.55 -0.01 3.50
CA GLY A 82 1.68 1.05 4.49
C GLY A 82 1.89 0.50 5.89
N ARG A 83 2.23 1.38 6.82
CA ARG A 83 2.41 1.01 8.21
C ARG A 83 1.88 2.05 9.18
N GLN A 84 1.74 1.65 10.43
CA GLN A 84 1.29 2.48 11.53
C GLN A 84 2.23 2.29 12.72
N LEU A 85 2.61 3.39 13.36
CA LEU A 85 3.48 3.40 14.53
C LEU A 85 2.68 3.96 15.71
N PHE A 86 2.66 3.23 16.80
CA PHE A 86 2.04 3.64 18.05
C PHE A 86 3.08 3.58 19.17
N TRP A 87 2.94 4.40 20.18
CA TRP A 87 3.77 4.36 21.37
C TRP A 87 2.92 4.49 22.62
N ASP A 88 3.03 3.51 23.49
CA ASP A 88 2.37 3.46 24.78
C ASP A 88 3.27 4.12 25.83
N LYS A 89 2.82 5.25 26.37
CA LYS A 89 3.58 6.05 27.33
C LYS A 89 3.73 5.34 28.70
N GLU A 90 2.73 4.56 29.09
CA GLU A 90 2.73 3.91 30.40
C GLU A 90 3.64 2.67 30.41
N LYS A 91 3.70 1.98 29.27
CA LYS A 91 4.50 0.76 29.11
C LYS A 91 5.89 1.02 28.53
N GLU A 92 6.14 2.24 28.06
CA GLU A 92 7.34 2.58 27.28
C GLU A 92 7.57 1.57 26.16
N ALA A 93 6.52 1.29 25.40
CA ALA A 93 6.51 0.27 24.36
C ALA A 93 5.96 0.82 23.05
N ALA A 94 6.53 0.40 21.96
CA ALA A 94 6.05 0.67 20.62
C ALA A 94 5.25 -0.53 20.09
N LEU A 95 4.21 -0.23 19.31
CA LEU A 95 3.49 -1.17 18.45
C LEU A 95 3.65 -0.67 17.02
N ILE A 96 4.14 -1.54 16.15
CA ILE A 96 4.28 -1.33 14.72
C ILE A 96 3.35 -2.31 14.01
N LEU A 97 2.49 -1.81 13.14
CA LEU A 97 1.64 -2.61 12.26
C LEU A 97 2.05 -2.34 10.82
N VAL A 98 2.52 -3.36 10.12
CA VAL A 98 2.90 -3.27 8.71
C VAL A 98 1.89 -4.04 7.88
N ASN A 99 1.24 -3.37 6.94
CA ASN A 99 0.22 -3.96 6.09
C ASN A 99 0.85 -4.48 4.79
N TRP A 100 0.62 -5.75 4.48
CA TRP A 100 1.12 -6.42 3.30
C TRP A 100 -0.03 -6.92 2.42
N LYS A 101 0.11 -6.82 1.10
CA LYS A 101 -0.85 -7.33 0.13
C LYS A 101 -1.10 -8.84 0.30
N SER A 102 -0.11 -9.57 0.73
CA SER A 102 -0.20 -11.00 1.03
C SER A 102 0.97 -11.47 1.89
N LYS A 103 0.79 -12.58 2.59
CA LYS A 103 1.86 -13.28 3.32
C LYS A 103 3.00 -13.68 2.38
N LYS A 104 2.69 -14.03 1.13
CA LYS A 104 3.69 -14.37 0.12
C LYS A 104 4.60 -13.18 -0.20
N SER A 105 4.04 -11.99 -0.42
CA SER A 105 4.85 -10.77 -0.68
C SER A 105 5.75 -10.46 0.51
N TRP A 106 5.22 -10.47 1.72
CA TRP A 106 6.00 -10.24 2.93
C TRP A 106 7.16 -11.26 3.09
N LYS A 107 6.84 -12.55 3.03
CA LYS A 107 7.85 -13.62 3.24
C LYS A 107 8.79 -13.85 2.05
N SER A 108 8.57 -13.16 0.91
CA SER A 108 9.50 -13.19 -0.23
C SER A 108 10.71 -12.27 -0.05
N ILE A 109 10.69 -11.37 0.94
CA ILE A 109 11.80 -10.47 1.23
C ILE A 109 12.96 -11.27 1.82
N PRO A 110 14.17 -11.20 1.23
CA PRO A 110 15.33 -11.93 1.76
C PRO A 110 15.72 -11.43 3.14
N MET A 111 15.92 -12.34 4.09
CA MET A 111 16.37 -11.99 5.44
C MET A 111 17.70 -11.23 5.47
N SER A 112 18.56 -11.44 4.47
CA SER A 112 19.80 -10.67 4.32
C SER A 112 19.56 -9.18 4.13
N GLU A 113 18.50 -8.81 3.36
CA GLU A 113 18.11 -7.41 3.16
C GLU A 113 17.51 -6.82 4.44
N VAL A 114 16.63 -7.57 5.12
CA VAL A 114 16.06 -7.18 6.40
C VAL A 114 17.17 -6.91 7.43
N ASN A 115 18.15 -7.82 7.53
CA ASN A 115 19.27 -7.68 8.45
C ASN A 115 20.16 -6.46 8.11
N GLU A 116 20.35 -6.16 6.83
CA GLU A 116 21.12 -4.98 6.41
C GLU A 116 20.42 -3.68 6.84
N ILE A 117 19.11 -3.61 6.68
CA ILE A 117 18.31 -2.44 7.10
C ILE A 117 18.28 -2.34 8.62
N GLN A 118 18.10 -3.46 9.31
CA GLN A 118 18.18 -3.50 10.79
C GLN A 118 19.52 -2.96 11.29
N GLN A 119 20.63 -3.36 10.69
CA GLN A 119 21.94 -2.85 11.08
C GLN A 119 22.05 -1.32 10.88
N LYS A 120 21.55 -0.80 9.75
CA LYS A 120 21.51 0.65 9.51
C LYS A 120 20.66 1.40 10.55
N PHE A 121 19.52 0.81 10.93
CA PHE A 121 18.66 1.33 11.98
C PHE A 121 19.39 1.37 13.33
N GLU A 122 20.07 0.30 13.71
CA GLU A 122 20.83 0.21 14.96
C GLU A 122 21.98 1.21 14.98
N ASP A 123 22.75 1.31 13.90
CA ASP A 123 23.86 2.27 13.78
C ASP A 123 23.35 3.72 13.93
N TYR A 124 22.23 4.04 13.31
CA TYR A 124 21.58 5.35 13.44
C TYR A 124 21.19 5.65 14.88
N VAL A 125 20.52 4.71 15.54
CA VAL A 125 20.03 4.84 16.91
C VAL A 125 21.19 4.97 17.90
N MET A 126 22.20 4.09 17.78
CA MET A 126 23.36 4.11 18.64
C MET A 126 24.12 5.43 18.52
N SER A 127 24.26 5.95 17.31
CA SER A 127 24.87 7.26 17.06
C SER A 127 24.04 8.40 17.66
N ALA A 128 22.73 8.39 17.46
CA ALA A 128 21.82 9.44 17.92
C ALA A 128 21.73 9.53 19.46
N LEU A 129 21.82 8.38 20.13
CA LEU A 129 21.74 8.28 21.59
C LEU A 129 23.11 8.26 22.29
N ASN A 130 24.19 8.18 21.52
CA ASN A 130 25.57 8.01 22.03
C ASN A 130 25.68 6.79 22.96
N VAL A 131 25.16 5.65 22.52
CA VAL A 131 25.19 4.36 23.24
C VAL A 131 25.94 3.30 22.43
N SER A 132 26.42 2.25 23.08
CA SER A 132 27.20 1.17 22.46
C SER A 132 26.33 -0.02 22.00
N GLN A 133 25.06 -0.02 22.33
CA GLN A 133 24.12 -1.10 22.00
C GLN A 133 22.75 -0.51 21.66
N ASN A 134 22.02 -1.19 20.78
CA ASN A 134 20.62 -0.84 20.49
C ASN A 134 19.78 -0.98 21.79
N PRO A 135 19.13 0.09 22.27
CA PRO A 135 18.32 0.03 23.49
C PRO A 135 16.92 -0.55 23.26
N PHE A 136 16.54 -0.80 22.01
CA PHE A 136 15.20 -1.28 21.67
C PHE A 136 15.17 -2.80 21.60
N GLU A 137 14.44 -3.40 22.52
CA GLU A 137 14.25 -4.84 22.59
C GLU A 137 12.97 -5.23 21.83
N LEU A 138 13.09 -6.19 20.91
CA LEU A 138 11.93 -6.81 20.28
C LEU A 138 11.22 -7.73 21.30
N ILE A 139 10.02 -7.36 21.73
CA ILE A 139 9.23 -8.11 22.72
C ILE A 139 8.38 -9.17 22.02
N TYR A 140 7.86 -8.85 20.84
CA TYR A 140 6.94 -9.70 20.09
C TYR A 140 7.01 -9.41 18.61
N GLU A 141 6.93 -10.48 17.82
CA GLU A 141 6.68 -10.46 16.37
C GLU A 141 5.59 -11.48 16.06
N GLY A 142 4.61 -11.08 15.27
CA GLY A 142 3.51 -11.95 14.89
C GLY A 142 2.78 -11.46 13.66
N GLU A 143 1.70 -12.16 13.34
CA GLU A 143 0.83 -11.82 12.23
C GLU A 143 -0.63 -11.73 12.69
N LEU A 144 -1.38 -10.80 12.09
CA LEU A 144 -2.80 -10.61 12.31
C LEU A 144 -3.55 -10.77 11.00
N ASP A 145 -4.55 -11.61 11.00
CA ASP A 145 -5.50 -11.73 9.89
C ASP A 145 -6.60 -10.67 10.06
N LYS A 146 -7.03 -10.11 8.94
CA LYS A 146 -8.16 -9.18 8.98
C LYS A 146 -9.46 -9.97 9.02
N GLU A 147 -10.16 -9.90 10.13
CA GLU A 147 -11.51 -10.44 10.26
C GLU A 147 -12.52 -9.67 9.38
N LYS A 148 -13.52 -10.40 8.87
CA LYS A 148 -14.56 -9.89 7.97
C LYS A 148 -15.74 -9.33 8.73
#